data_99f73a8bcfb909ae755bbb157f7313f2
#
_entry.id   99f73a8bcfb909ae755bbb157f7313f2
#
_cell.length_a   1.000
_cell.length_b   1.000
_cell.length_c   1.000
_cell.angle_alpha   90.00
_cell.angle_beta   90.00
_cell.angle_gamma   90.00
#
_symmetry.space_group_name_H-M   'P 1'
#
loop_
_entity.id
_entity.type
_entity.pdbx_description
1 polymer ?
#
loop_
_entity_poly.entity_id
_entity_poly.type
_entity_poly.pdbx_seq_one_letter_code
_entity_poly.pdbx_strand_id
1 'polypeptide(L)'
;MDIRSRTLLILSSMLLVVNYVETMVIPALPTIENDFSISTTLAGWITSAYMIVAAATSPLMGKLADTYGKKKMYVVAIVFYIVAVLIAGFSPNIWVLIGARAVQGVGFSMFPIAIALVTDLFPKEKVAFAQAILSATIGIGPALGLLIGSYVVEDLGWPYAFHTAAILSLIIFVISLKYLPHTGHRVKEAVDYVGASLIGLGTVMLLVYITEGPTLGWDNPENLILLLLSFMLYVVFILYERRTKEPLLRLDLFMIRNFAAANIVGLISGVGMFTVFIFLVYYAQLPQPYGLGLSIIQSGLLMSPVALGMVIFGPIFGRMMPKIGPKPLLVTGSLLTMIAYILLMTYRATPQEVLLDGFLSSLGLVAVILPLVNMVALSLPYQYRTTGMGMNTLLRTIGGAAGPVVATALMQAYQVPIIVMVNNQILVMGYAPSSTAFNYIALFGFMMMLLTLLGSMFAKNYKFGVERREKVKPLVT
;
A
#
# COMPACT_ATOMS: atom_id res chain seq x y z
N MET A 1 -21.36 -26.32 7.70
CA MET A 1 -20.04 -25.62 7.78
C MET A 1 -19.83 -25.20 9.23
N ASP A 2 -18.71 -25.60 9.84
CA ASP A 2 -18.36 -25.22 11.22
C ASP A 2 -18.24 -23.71 11.36
N ILE A 3 -18.51 -23.19 12.57
CA ILE A 3 -18.47 -21.74 12.87
C ILE A 3 -17.11 -21.12 12.51
N ARG A 4 -16.02 -21.85 12.73
CA ARG A 4 -14.65 -21.42 12.42
C ARG A 4 -14.44 -21.24 10.93
N SER A 5 -14.77 -22.25 10.14
CA SER A 5 -14.64 -22.24 8.67
C SER A 5 -15.50 -21.14 8.05
N ARG A 6 -16.71 -20.95 8.58
CA ARG A 6 -17.62 -19.88 8.14
C ARG A 6 -17.07 -18.49 8.47
N THR A 7 -16.54 -18.31 9.68
CA THR A 7 -15.89 -17.06 10.08
C THR A 7 -14.70 -16.75 9.18
N LEU A 8 -13.84 -17.73 8.93
CA LEU A 8 -12.66 -17.56 8.07
C LEU A 8 -13.06 -17.17 6.64
N LEU A 9 -14.11 -17.78 6.09
CA LEU A 9 -14.62 -17.43 4.76
C LEU A 9 -15.13 -15.99 4.72
N ILE A 10 -15.91 -15.55 5.72
CA ILE A 10 -16.42 -14.17 5.79
C ILE A 10 -15.28 -13.18 5.85
N LEU A 11 -14.31 -13.40 6.75
CA LEU A 11 -13.17 -12.51 6.93
C LEU A 11 -12.30 -12.44 5.67
N SER A 12 -11.96 -13.59 5.09
CA SER A 12 -11.13 -13.63 3.87
C SER A 12 -11.83 -13.02 2.66
N SER A 13 -13.15 -13.24 2.51
CA SER A 13 -13.91 -12.62 1.41
C SER A 13 -13.92 -11.09 1.51
N MET A 14 -14.11 -10.53 2.70
CA MET A 14 -14.10 -9.07 2.86
C MET A 14 -12.71 -8.49 2.63
N LEU A 15 -11.66 -9.11 3.18
CA LEU A 15 -10.28 -8.69 2.94
C LEU A 15 -9.90 -8.78 1.45
N LEU A 16 -10.41 -9.78 0.75
CA LEU A 16 -10.20 -9.92 -0.70
C LEU A 16 -10.85 -8.75 -1.45
N VAL A 17 -12.09 -8.34 -1.08
CA VAL A 17 -12.75 -7.17 -1.68
C VAL A 17 -11.97 -5.88 -1.38
N VAL A 18 -11.50 -5.69 -0.15
CA VAL A 18 -10.70 -4.51 0.22
C VAL A 18 -9.44 -4.41 -0.65
N ASN A 19 -8.68 -5.50 -0.76
CA ASN A 19 -7.45 -5.52 -1.58
C ASN A 19 -7.74 -5.45 -3.10
N TYR A 20 -8.88 -6.01 -3.56
CA TYR A 20 -9.36 -5.86 -4.93
C TYR A 20 -9.58 -4.39 -5.28
N VAL A 21 -10.33 -3.66 -4.45
CA VAL A 21 -10.66 -2.24 -4.69
C VAL A 21 -9.43 -1.33 -4.58
N GLU A 22 -8.45 -1.71 -3.76
CA GLU A 22 -7.19 -0.96 -3.66
C GLU A 22 -6.50 -0.83 -5.01
N THR A 23 -6.47 -1.91 -5.79
CA THR A 23 -5.71 -1.97 -7.05
C THR A 23 -6.54 -1.79 -8.30
N MET A 24 -7.86 -2.06 -8.28
CA MET A 24 -8.73 -1.87 -9.46
C MET A 24 -8.79 -0.43 -9.95
N VAL A 25 -8.56 0.55 -9.06
CA VAL A 25 -8.56 1.97 -9.42
C VAL A 25 -7.29 2.38 -10.18
N ILE A 26 -6.20 1.61 -10.06
CA ILE A 26 -4.92 1.99 -10.67
C ILE A 26 -5.02 2.04 -12.20
N PRO A 27 -5.52 1.03 -12.92
CA PRO A 27 -5.74 1.10 -14.36
C PRO A 27 -6.76 2.17 -14.79
N ALA A 28 -7.62 2.62 -13.89
CA ALA A 28 -8.62 3.66 -14.15
C ALA A 28 -8.07 5.08 -14.02
N LEU A 29 -6.90 5.30 -13.42
CA LEU A 29 -6.38 6.65 -13.14
C LEU A 29 -6.33 7.55 -14.37
N PRO A 30 -5.79 7.14 -15.53
CA PRO A 30 -5.78 8.01 -16.72
C PRO A 30 -7.19 8.37 -17.23
N THR A 31 -8.15 7.46 -17.13
CA THR A 31 -9.55 7.71 -17.49
C THR A 31 -10.19 8.71 -16.54
N ILE A 32 -10.01 8.56 -15.23
CA ILE A 32 -10.51 9.48 -14.20
C ILE A 32 -9.89 10.87 -14.38
N GLU A 33 -8.60 10.95 -14.73
CA GLU A 33 -7.89 12.19 -15.04
C GLU A 33 -8.56 12.94 -16.20
N ASN A 34 -8.88 12.22 -17.27
CA ASN A 34 -9.55 12.77 -18.44
C ASN A 34 -11.01 13.18 -18.13
N ASP A 35 -11.78 12.34 -17.45
CA ASP A 35 -13.20 12.59 -17.16
C ASP A 35 -13.41 13.82 -16.27
N PHE A 36 -12.54 14.03 -15.30
CA PHE A 36 -12.59 15.20 -14.43
C PHE A 36 -11.74 16.38 -14.93
N SER A 37 -11.00 16.23 -16.04
CA SER A 37 -10.08 17.23 -16.59
C SER A 37 -9.11 17.79 -15.53
N ILE A 38 -8.48 16.90 -14.78
CA ILE A 38 -7.57 17.20 -13.67
C ILE A 38 -6.11 16.95 -14.05
N SER A 39 -5.19 17.49 -13.23
CA SER A 39 -3.76 17.20 -13.39
C SER A 39 -3.43 15.76 -12.96
N THR A 40 -2.38 15.21 -13.56
CA THR A 40 -1.84 13.88 -13.21
C THR A 40 -1.45 13.81 -11.73
N THR A 41 -0.91 14.91 -11.15
CA THR A 41 -0.60 14.99 -9.72
C THR A 41 -1.84 14.83 -8.84
N LEU A 42 -2.95 15.43 -9.21
CA LEU A 42 -4.19 15.31 -8.44
C LEU A 42 -4.79 13.89 -8.56
N ALA A 43 -4.62 13.22 -9.71
CA ALA A 43 -5.00 11.81 -9.87
C ALA A 43 -4.23 10.88 -8.92
N GLY A 44 -2.95 11.15 -8.64
CA GLY A 44 -2.14 10.40 -7.67
C GLY A 44 -2.73 10.38 -6.26
N TRP A 45 -3.47 11.43 -5.87
CA TRP A 45 -4.13 11.52 -4.57
C TRP A 45 -5.27 10.52 -4.37
N ILE A 46 -5.86 10.01 -5.45
CA ILE A 46 -6.88 8.95 -5.37
C ILE A 46 -6.33 7.71 -4.66
N THR A 47 -5.07 7.37 -4.89
CA THR A 47 -4.40 6.24 -4.22
C THR A 47 -3.78 6.66 -2.89
N SER A 48 -3.13 7.82 -2.84
CA SER A 48 -2.38 8.27 -1.66
C SER A 48 -3.28 8.61 -0.47
N ALA A 49 -4.43 9.26 -0.70
CA ALA A 49 -5.39 9.58 0.36
C ALA A 49 -5.93 8.32 1.06
N TYR A 50 -6.22 7.28 0.29
CA TYR A 50 -6.58 5.97 0.83
C TYR A 50 -5.50 5.41 1.75
N MET A 51 -4.25 5.44 1.29
CA MET A 51 -3.12 4.86 2.03
C MET A 51 -2.76 5.62 3.31
N ILE A 52 -2.84 6.95 3.29
CA ILE A 52 -2.59 7.78 4.47
C ILE A 52 -3.58 7.43 5.59
N VAL A 53 -4.87 7.39 5.25
CA VAL A 53 -5.91 7.06 6.23
C VAL A 53 -5.82 5.60 6.66
N ALA A 54 -5.52 4.67 5.74
CA ALA A 54 -5.26 3.27 6.06
C ALA A 54 -4.12 3.12 7.09
N ALA A 55 -3.02 3.84 6.89
CA ALA A 55 -1.89 3.83 7.82
C ALA A 55 -2.27 4.34 9.20
N ALA A 56 -2.91 5.51 9.28
CA ALA A 56 -3.26 6.14 10.54
C ALA A 56 -4.34 5.37 11.31
N THR A 57 -5.35 4.83 10.61
CA THR A 57 -6.52 4.20 11.25
C THR A 57 -6.32 2.73 11.59
N SER A 58 -5.42 2.01 10.90
CA SER A 58 -5.22 0.57 11.13
C SER A 58 -4.84 0.21 12.57
N PRO A 59 -3.84 0.86 13.21
CA PRO A 59 -3.53 0.60 14.62
C PRO A 59 -4.63 1.08 15.58
N LEU A 60 -5.28 2.22 15.26
CA LEU A 60 -6.37 2.75 16.08
C LEU A 60 -7.55 1.77 16.15
N MET A 61 -7.99 1.27 15.01
CA MET A 61 -9.11 0.36 14.90
C MET A 61 -8.79 -1.00 15.54
N GLY A 62 -7.53 -1.43 15.54
CA GLY A 62 -7.07 -2.59 16.28
C GLY A 62 -7.31 -2.44 17.78
N LYS A 63 -6.84 -1.36 18.39
CA LYS A 63 -7.06 -1.04 19.81
C LYS A 63 -8.54 -0.83 20.15
N LEU A 64 -9.30 -0.15 19.27
CA LEU A 64 -10.75 -0.02 19.44
C LEU A 64 -11.47 -1.38 19.41
N ALA A 65 -10.99 -2.31 18.59
CA ALA A 65 -11.54 -3.66 18.52
C ALA A 65 -11.29 -4.46 19.82
N ASP A 66 -10.13 -4.29 20.44
CA ASP A 66 -9.82 -4.91 21.73
C ASP A 66 -10.66 -4.30 22.87
N THR A 67 -10.95 -3.00 22.81
CA THR A 67 -11.74 -2.28 23.83
C THR A 67 -13.25 -2.51 23.67
N TYR A 68 -13.80 -2.30 22.46
CA TYR A 68 -15.26 -2.31 22.22
C TYR A 68 -15.78 -3.63 21.67
N GLY A 69 -14.89 -4.56 21.32
CA GLY A 69 -15.20 -5.89 20.79
C GLY A 69 -14.95 -6.01 19.30
N LYS A 70 -14.21 -7.06 18.93
CA LYS A 70 -13.69 -7.28 17.56
C LYS A 70 -14.77 -7.37 16.49
N LYS A 71 -15.87 -8.12 16.75
CA LYS A 71 -17.00 -8.17 15.82
C LYS A 71 -17.59 -6.78 15.57
N LYS A 72 -17.86 -6.02 16.66
CA LYS A 72 -18.47 -4.70 16.56
C LYS A 72 -17.62 -3.76 15.71
N MET A 73 -16.32 -3.69 15.97
CA MET A 73 -15.41 -2.80 15.23
C MET A 73 -15.16 -3.27 13.80
N TYR A 74 -15.16 -4.58 13.54
CA TYR A 74 -15.11 -5.12 12.19
C TYR A 74 -16.33 -4.70 11.37
N VAL A 75 -17.53 -4.82 11.93
CA VAL A 75 -18.78 -4.39 11.30
C VAL A 75 -18.80 -2.87 11.07
N VAL A 76 -18.32 -2.07 12.04
CA VAL A 76 -18.19 -0.61 11.89
C VAL A 76 -17.25 -0.28 10.73
N ALA A 77 -16.10 -0.95 10.62
CA ALA A 77 -15.17 -0.75 9.51
C ALA A 77 -15.80 -1.11 8.15
N ILE A 78 -16.60 -2.19 8.07
CA ILE A 78 -17.35 -2.53 6.85
C ILE A 78 -18.34 -1.42 6.48
N VAL A 79 -19.08 -0.85 7.45
CA VAL A 79 -20.03 0.25 7.19
C VAL A 79 -19.33 1.47 6.61
N PHE A 80 -18.24 1.93 7.24
CA PHE A 80 -17.44 3.03 6.70
C PHE A 80 -16.94 2.73 5.28
N TYR A 81 -16.48 1.51 5.05
CA TYR A 81 -16.01 1.07 3.76
C TYR A 81 -17.11 1.09 2.69
N ILE A 82 -18.30 0.53 2.97
CA ILE A 82 -19.44 0.51 2.03
C ILE A 82 -19.88 1.94 1.68
N VAL A 83 -20.05 2.79 2.70
CA VAL A 83 -20.44 4.19 2.49
C VAL A 83 -19.41 4.91 1.61
N ALA A 84 -18.14 4.73 1.90
CA ALA A 84 -17.06 5.33 1.14
C ALA A 84 -17.03 4.84 -0.32
N VAL A 85 -17.16 3.52 -0.54
CA VAL A 85 -17.17 2.93 -1.89
C VAL A 85 -18.39 3.40 -2.69
N LEU A 86 -19.57 3.51 -2.06
CA LEU A 86 -20.76 4.07 -2.71
C LEU A 86 -20.54 5.54 -3.10
N ILE A 87 -20.06 6.38 -2.18
CA ILE A 87 -19.75 7.78 -2.48
C ILE A 87 -18.72 7.87 -3.61
N ALA A 88 -17.69 7.02 -3.63
CA ALA A 88 -16.70 6.99 -4.71
C ALA A 88 -17.33 6.69 -6.07
N GLY A 89 -18.26 5.72 -6.15
CA GLY A 89 -18.93 5.36 -7.40
C GLY A 89 -19.92 6.43 -7.92
N PHE A 90 -20.42 7.30 -7.04
CA PHE A 90 -21.32 8.42 -7.38
C PHE A 90 -20.64 9.79 -7.31
N SER A 91 -19.31 9.85 -7.24
CA SER A 91 -18.60 11.12 -7.04
C SER A 91 -18.78 12.08 -8.23
N PRO A 92 -19.32 13.30 -7.98
CA PRO A 92 -19.55 14.29 -9.03
C PRO A 92 -18.29 15.07 -9.41
N ASN A 93 -17.23 14.98 -8.61
CA ASN A 93 -15.96 15.66 -8.83
C ASN A 93 -14.83 14.94 -8.09
N ILE A 94 -13.59 15.30 -8.44
CA ILE A 94 -12.39 14.68 -7.91
C ILE A 94 -12.25 14.80 -6.38
N TRP A 95 -12.68 15.92 -5.79
CA TRP A 95 -12.53 16.15 -4.34
C TRP A 95 -13.41 15.20 -3.53
N VAL A 96 -14.63 14.93 -4.01
CA VAL A 96 -15.52 13.92 -3.41
C VAL A 96 -14.92 12.54 -3.57
N LEU A 97 -14.33 12.22 -4.73
CA LEU A 97 -13.67 10.94 -4.96
C LEU A 97 -12.47 10.75 -4.01
N ILE A 98 -11.57 11.75 -3.90
CA ILE A 98 -10.43 11.71 -2.98
C ILE A 98 -10.90 11.58 -1.53
N GLY A 99 -11.92 12.34 -1.12
CA GLY A 99 -12.49 12.25 0.22
C GLY A 99 -13.09 10.86 0.51
N ALA A 100 -13.83 10.31 -0.44
CA ALA A 100 -14.37 8.95 -0.35
C ALA A 100 -13.24 7.90 -0.26
N ARG A 101 -12.18 8.03 -1.06
CA ARG A 101 -11.00 7.16 -1.00
C ARG A 101 -10.29 7.25 0.35
N ALA A 102 -10.18 8.47 0.91
CA ALA A 102 -9.64 8.66 2.26
C ALA A 102 -10.46 7.88 3.31
N VAL A 103 -11.79 8.04 3.33
CA VAL A 103 -12.67 7.30 4.25
C VAL A 103 -12.59 5.79 4.02
N GLN A 104 -12.48 5.36 2.76
CA GLN A 104 -12.31 3.95 2.38
C GLN A 104 -11.05 3.32 2.99
N GLY A 105 -9.98 4.12 3.23
CA GLY A 105 -8.76 3.67 3.90
C GLY A 105 -8.99 3.04 5.28
N VAL A 106 -10.09 3.40 5.97
CA VAL A 106 -10.51 2.75 7.23
C VAL A 106 -10.72 1.24 7.03
N GLY A 107 -11.13 0.81 5.83
CA GLY A 107 -11.31 -0.60 5.49
C GLY A 107 -10.05 -1.46 5.65
N PHE A 108 -8.87 -0.89 5.47
CA PHE A 108 -7.61 -1.60 5.66
C PHE A 108 -7.42 -2.10 7.10
N SER A 109 -8.04 -1.44 8.07
CA SER A 109 -8.05 -1.87 9.49
C SER A 109 -8.77 -3.20 9.73
N MET A 110 -9.57 -3.68 8.80
CA MET A 110 -10.22 -4.99 8.90
C MET A 110 -9.21 -6.13 8.96
N PHE A 111 -8.01 -5.96 8.37
CA PHE A 111 -6.97 -7.00 8.37
C PHE A 111 -6.47 -7.33 9.79
N PRO A 112 -5.96 -6.39 10.61
CA PRO A 112 -5.54 -6.68 11.98
C PRO A 112 -6.71 -7.18 12.84
N ILE A 113 -7.93 -6.67 12.66
CA ILE A 113 -9.11 -7.15 13.40
C ILE A 113 -9.43 -8.61 13.02
N ALA A 114 -9.35 -8.97 11.73
CA ALA A 114 -9.57 -10.34 11.27
C ALA A 114 -8.52 -11.32 11.82
N ILE A 115 -7.24 -10.92 11.86
CA ILE A 115 -6.16 -11.69 12.49
C ILE A 115 -6.47 -11.93 13.98
N ALA A 116 -6.92 -10.91 14.70
CA ALA A 116 -7.26 -11.01 16.11
C ALA A 116 -8.48 -11.92 16.34
N LEU A 117 -9.53 -11.83 15.48
CA LEU A 117 -10.71 -12.71 15.54
C LEU A 117 -10.34 -14.18 15.31
N VAL A 118 -9.49 -14.46 14.34
CA VAL A 118 -9.00 -15.82 14.06
C VAL A 118 -8.20 -16.37 15.24
N THR A 119 -7.36 -15.53 15.84
CA THR A 119 -6.54 -15.91 17.00
C THR A 119 -7.40 -16.31 18.21
N ASP A 120 -8.55 -15.63 18.41
CA ASP A 120 -9.46 -15.94 19.51
C ASP A 120 -10.31 -17.19 19.26
N LEU A 121 -10.65 -17.48 18.00
CA LEU A 121 -11.64 -18.51 17.65
C LEU A 121 -11.03 -19.86 17.31
N PHE A 122 -9.79 -19.88 16.83
CA PHE A 122 -9.15 -21.10 16.37
C PHE A 122 -8.29 -21.73 17.45
N PRO A 123 -8.21 -23.09 17.51
CA PRO A 123 -7.22 -23.77 18.34
C PRO A 123 -5.80 -23.35 17.94
N LYS A 124 -4.89 -23.30 18.91
CA LYS A 124 -3.51 -22.82 18.72
C LYS A 124 -2.81 -23.46 17.51
N GLU A 125 -3.07 -24.75 17.26
CA GLU A 125 -2.50 -25.54 16.17
C GLU A 125 -3.00 -25.10 14.78
N LYS A 126 -4.18 -24.49 14.71
CA LYS A 126 -4.83 -24.07 13.45
C LYS A 126 -4.79 -22.56 13.21
N VAL A 127 -4.35 -21.75 14.18
CA VAL A 127 -4.27 -20.28 14.04
C VAL A 127 -3.36 -19.90 12.88
N ALA A 128 -2.17 -20.49 12.78
CA ALA A 128 -1.21 -20.21 11.72
C ALA A 128 -1.79 -20.48 10.31
N PHE A 129 -2.53 -21.57 10.16
CA PHE A 129 -3.21 -21.90 8.90
C PHE A 129 -4.28 -20.87 8.53
N ALA A 130 -5.12 -20.48 9.49
CA ALA A 130 -6.17 -19.51 9.26
C ALA A 130 -5.60 -18.10 8.94
N GLN A 131 -4.54 -17.68 9.64
CA GLN A 131 -3.82 -16.43 9.33
C GLN A 131 -3.16 -16.47 7.94
N ALA A 132 -2.65 -17.62 7.51
CA ALA A 132 -2.09 -17.78 6.18
C ALA A 132 -3.16 -17.57 5.08
N ILE A 133 -4.40 -18.04 5.28
CA ILE A 133 -5.52 -17.81 4.36
C ILE A 133 -5.85 -16.31 4.29
N LEU A 134 -5.92 -15.61 5.43
CA LEU A 134 -6.15 -14.16 5.44
C LEU A 134 -5.01 -13.42 4.73
N SER A 135 -3.77 -13.82 4.96
CA SER A 135 -2.60 -13.20 4.31
C SER A 135 -2.57 -13.46 2.80
N ALA A 136 -3.10 -14.59 2.32
CA ALA A 136 -3.18 -14.87 0.88
C ALA A 136 -4.06 -13.86 0.13
N THR A 137 -5.02 -13.22 0.81
CA THR A 137 -5.85 -12.17 0.19
C THR A 137 -5.06 -10.94 -0.23
N ILE A 138 -3.90 -10.67 0.42
CA ILE A 138 -3.00 -9.56 0.06
C ILE A 138 -2.35 -9.77 -1.32
N GLY A 139 -2.17 -11.02 -1.75
CA GLY A 139 -1.67 -11.31 -3.09
C GLY A 139 -2.79 -11.49 -4.12
N ILE A 140 -3.84 -12.25 -3.76
CA ILE A 140 -4.94 -12.58 -4.67
C ILE A 140 -5.82 -11.36 -4.97
N GLY A 141 -6.12 -10.53 -3.96
CA GLY A 141 -6.98 -9.35 -4.11
C GLY A 141 -6.46 -8.37 -5.16
N PRO A 142 -5.20 -7.91 -5.05
CA PRO A 142 -4.60 -7.04 -6.07
C PRO A 142 -4.57 -7.65 -7.48
N ALA A 143 -4.30 -8.95 -7.60
CA ALA A 143 -4.34 -9.62 -8.90
C ALA A 143 -5.72 -9.55 -9.54
N LEU A 144 -6.77 -9.84 -8.76
CA LEU A 144 -8.15 -9.72 -9.20
C LEU A 144 -8.53 -8.26 -9.52
N GLY A 145 -8.03 -7.29 -8.73
CA GLY A 145 -8.27 -5.87 -8.95
C GLY A 145 -7.71 -5.39 -10.28
N LEU A 146 -6.47 -5.75 -10.60
CA LEU A 146 -5.84 -5.39 -11.87
C LEU A 146 -6.50 -6.08 -13.06
N LEU A 147 -6.87 -7.36 -12.95
CA LEU A 147 -7.48 -8.11 -14.03
C LEU A 147 -8.97 -7.78 -14.21
N ILE A 148 -9.80 -8.11 -13.21
CA ILE A 148 -11.26 -7.94 -13.30
C ILE A 148 -11.62 -6.44 -13.30
N GLY A 149 -10.89 -5.63 -12.49
CA GLY A 149 -11.11 -4.19 -12.44
C GLY A 149 -10.90 -3.53 -13.79
N SER A 150 -9.89 -3.92 -14.55
CA SER A 150 -9.64 -3.37 -15.90
C SER A 150 -10.79 -3.65 -16.86
N TYR A 151 -11.34 -4.88 -16.86
CA TYR A 151 -12.51 -5.23 -17.67
C TYR A 151 -13.74 -4.38 -17.28
N VAL A 152 -14.00 -4.25 -15.99
CA VAL A 152 -15.14 -3.45 -15.51
C VAL A 152 -14.98 -1.98 -15.89
N VAL A 153 -13.76 -1.45 -15.78
CA VAL A 153 -13.47 -0.04 -16.11
C VAL A 153 -13.57 0.23 -17.61
N GLU A 154 -13.06 -0.66 -18.46
CA GLU A 154 -13.10 -0.48 -19.93
C GLU A 154 -14.51 -0.62 -20.49
N ASP A 155 -15.27 -1.64 -20.05
CA ASP A 155 -16.57 -1.96 -20.62
C ASP A 155 -17.72 -1.13 -20.01
N LEU A 156 -17.67 -0.81 -18.70
CA LEU A 156 -18.75 -0.16 -17.98
C LEU A 156 -18.37 1.25 -17.48
N GLY A 157 -17.09 1.56 -17.39
CA GLY A 157 -16.56 2.80 -16.79
C GLY A 157 -16.11 2.61 -15.35
N TRP A 158 -15.19 3.49 -14.91
CA TRP A 158 -14.58 3.42 -13.57
C TRP A 158 -15.59 3.50 -12.39
N PRO A 159 -16.74 4.21 -12.45
CA PRO A 159 -17.70 4.21 -11.35
C PRO A 159 -18.25 2.83 -11.03
N TYR A 160 -18.44 1.99 -12.05
CA TYR A 160 -18.98 0.64 -11.88
C TYR A 160 -18.01 -0.31 -11.15
N ALA A 161 -16.70 -0.04 -11.22
CA ALA A 161 -15.73 -0.77 -10.41
C ALA A 161 -16.00 -0.58 -8.91
N PHE A 162 -16.36 0.65 -8.47
CA PHE A 162 -16.80 0.91 -7.11
C PHE A 162 -18.18 0.32 -6.80
N HIS A 163 -19.14 0.41 -7.72
CA HIS A 163 -20.48 -0.17 -7.51
C HIS A 163 -20.45 -1.69 -7.35
N THR A 164 -19.65 -2.40 -8.15
CA THR A 164 -19.47 -3.86 -7.99
C THR A 164 -18.89 -4.21 -6.62
N ALA A 165 -17.91 -3.47 -6.16
CA ALA A 165 -17.33 -3.64 -4.83
C ALA A 165 -18.33 -3.31 -3.70
N ALA A 166 -19.17 -2.28 -3.88
CA ALA A 166 -20.22 -1.94 -2.92
C ALA A 166 -21.23 -3.09 -2.75
N ILE A 167 -21.68 -3.68 -3.86
CA ILE A 167 -22.61 -4.82 -3.85
C ILE A 167 -21.99 -6.01 -3.12
N LEU A 168 -20.73 -6.37 -3.46
CA LEU A 168 -20.04 -7.47 -2.79
C LEU A 168 -19.85 -7.21 -1.30
N SER A 169 -19.46 -6.00 -0.93
CA SER A 169 -19.28 -5.59 0.47
C SER A 169 -20.60 -5.63 1.24
N LEU A 170 -21.72 -5.20 0.61
CA LEU A 170 -23.05 -5.24 1.23
C LEU A 170 -23.51 -6.67 1.51
N ILE A 171 -23.30 -7.59 0.57
CA ILE A 171 -23.59 -9.01 0.76
C ILE A 171 -22.79 -9.56 1.95
N ILE A 172 -21.47 -9.30 1.98
CA ILE A 172 -20.59 -9.77 3.06
C ILE A 172 -20.98 -9.10 4.39
N PHE A 173 -21.41 -7.84 4.38
CA PHE A 173 -21.90 -7.14 5.57
C PHE A 173 -23.10 -7.83 6.20
N VAL A 174 -24.14 -8.13 5.41
CA VAL A 174 -25.34 -8.82 5.88
C VAL A 174 -24.98 -10.20 6.45
N ILE A 175 -24.10 -10.94 5.77
CA ILE A 175 -23.60 -12.23 6.24
C ILE A 175 -22.81 -12.06 7.55
N SER A 176 -21.99 -11.01 7.67
CA SER A 176 -21.18 -10.72 8.86
C SER A 176 -22.04 -10.40 10.08
N LEU A 177 -23.10 -9.60 9.91
CA LEU A 177 -24.03 -9.29 11.01
C LEU A 177 -24.62 -10.55 11.62
N LYS A 178 -25.06 -11.49 10.76
CA LYS A 178 -25.76 -12.70 11.18
C LYS A 178 -24.81 -13.77 11.73
N TYR A 179 -23.65 -13.96 11.12
CA TYR A 179 -22.87 -15.17 11.31
C TYR A 179 -21.50 -14.94 11.98
N LEU A 180 -21.00 -13.70 12.07
CA LEU A 180 -19.75 -13.45 12.76
C LEU A 180 -19.96 -13.60 14.28
N PRO A 181 -19.16 -14.42 14.97
CA PRO A 181 -19.34 -14.63 16.42
C PRO A 181 -18.82 -13.45 17.22
N HIS A 182 -19.36 -13.27 18.42
CA HIS A 182 -18.80 -12.36 19.42
C HIS A 182 -17.65 -13.06 20.14
N THR A 183 -16.51 -12.38 20.27
CA THR A 183 -15.38 -12.85 21.08
C THR A 183 -15.40 -12.10 22.42
N GLY A 184 -15.25 -12.86 23.52
CA GLY A 184 -15.48 -12.32 24.87
C GLY A 184 -14.32 -11.52 25.46
N HIS A 185 -13.15 -11.55 24.89
CA HIS A 185 -11.97 -10.86 25.44
C HIS A 185 -11.98 -9.37 25.06
N ARG A 186 -12.12 -8.52 26.07
CA ARG A 186 -12.03 -7.07 25.97
C ARG A 186 -10.92 -6.59 26.91
N VAL A 187 -10.01 -5.79 26.38
CA VAL A 187 -8.95 -5.14 27.17
C VAL A 187 -9.15 -3.65 27.00
N LYS A 188 -9.20 -2.91 28.11
CA LYS A 188 -9.25 -1.44 28.04
C LYS A 188 -7.84 -0.93 27.77
N GLU A 189 -7.56 -0.61 26.52
CA GLU A 189 -6.34 0.10 26.12
C GLU A 189 -6.68 1.53 25.71
N ALA A 190 -5.78 2.47 26.02
CA ALA A 190 -5.93 3.84 25.56
C ALA A 190 -5.60 3.91 24.05
N VAL A 191 -6.39 4.69 23.34
CA VAL A 191 -6.24 4.87 21.88
C VAL A 191 -5.54 6.20 21.64
N ASP A 192 -4.43 6.16 20.91
CA ASP A 192 -3.63 7.34 20.60
C ASP A 192 -4.14 8.07 19.36
N TYR A 193 -5.24 8.81 19.50
CA TYR A 193 -5.78 9.63 18.43
C TYR A 193 -4.86 10.79 18.04
N VAL A 194 -4.12 11.34 19.02
CA VAL A 194 -3.24 12.48 18.79
C VAL A 194 -2.04 12.06 17.95
N GLY A 195 -1.37 10.96 18.32
CA GLY A 195 -0.25 10.42 17.54
C GLY A 195 -0.67 10.08 16.10
N ALA A 196 -1.83 9.42 15.92
CA ALA A 196 -2.34 9.11 14.57
C ALA A 196 -2.65 10.37 13.76
N SER A 197 -3.20 11.40 14.38
CA SER A 197 -3.48 12.68 13.71
C SER A 197 -2.19 13.41 13.33
N LEU A 198 -1.20 13.45 14.21
CA LEU A 198 0.08 14.12 13.96
C LEU A 198 0.84 13.49 12.80
N ILE A 199 0.98 12.14 12.78
CA ILE A 199 1.67 11.44 11.69
C ILE A 199 0.90 11.53 10.38
N GLY A 200 -0.43 11.43 10.42
CA GLY A 200 -1.29 11.55 9.25
C GLY A 200 -1.23 12.94 8.63
N LEU A 201 -1.41 14.00 9.42
CA LEU A 201 -1.34 15.38 8.96
C LEU A 201 0.07 15.74 8.47
N GLY A 202 1.12 15.31 9.19
CA GLY A 202 2.50 15.50 8.75
C GLY A 202 2.76 14.88 7.38
N THR A 203 2.22 13.67 7.15
CA THR A 203 2.31 13.01 5.84
C THR A 203 1.52 13.76 4.78
N VAL A 204 0.30 14.20 5.06
CA VAL A 204 -0.49 15.02 4.12
C VAL A 204 0.26 16.28 3.71
N MET A 205 0.80 17.06 4.67
CA MET A 205 1.54 18.29 4.36
C MET A 205 2.78 18.03 3.49
N LEU A 206 3.51 16.94 3.75
CA LEU A 206 4.64 16.54 2.92
C LEU A 206 4.20 16.21 1.49
N LEU A 207 3.12 15.45 1.34
CA LEU A 207 2.65 15.05 0.02
C LEU A 207 2.03 16.23 -0.75
N VAL A 208 1.39 17.18 -0.08
CA VAL A 208 0.92 18.43 -0.70
C VAL A 208 2.11 19.24 -1.19
N TYR A 209 3.17 19.42 -0.39
CA TYR A 209 4.41 20.06 -0.85
C TYR A 209 4.96 19.42 -2.13
N ILE A 210 4.99 18.09 -2.19
CA ILE A 210 5.47 17.36 -3.38
C ILE A 210 4.52 17.57 -4.58
N THR A 211 3.21 17.61 -4.35
CA THR A 211 2.18 17.81 -5.38
C THR A 211 2.30 19.20 -6.01
N GLU A 212 2.50 20.22 -5.19
CA GLU A 212 2.55 21.62 -5.63
C GLU A 212 3.93 22.04 -6.17
N GLY A 213 4.97 21.26 -5.89
CA GLY A 213 6.33 21.56 -6.33
C GLY A 213 6.48 21.83 -7.83
N PRO A 214 5.90 21.02 -8.74
CA PRO A 214 5.96 21.25 -10.19
C PRO A 214 5.24 22.51 -10.67
N THR A 215 4.21 22.96 -9.95
CA THR A 215 3.34 24.10 -10.36
C THR A 215 3.73 25.40 -9.69
N LEU A 216 3.93 25.40 -8.38
CA LEU A 216 4.29 26.58 -7.60
C LEU A 216 5.80 26.86 -7.56
N GLY A 217 6.61 25.81 -7.77
CA GLY A 217 8.05 25.84 -7.55
C GLY A 217 8.44 25.25 -6.19
N TRP A 218 9.55 24.52 -6.17
CA TRP A 218 10.07 23.83 -4.98
C TRP A 218 10.61 24.81 -3.92
N ASP A 219 11.05 25.99 -4.33
CA ASP A 219 11.62 27.07 -3.52
C ASP A 219 10.61 28.18 -3.20
N ASN A 220 9.37 28.06 -3.67
CA ASN A 220 8.31 29.02 -3.37
C ASN A 220 8.05 29.06 -1.86
N PRO A 221 8.00 30.26 -1.22
CA PRO A 221 7.77 30.40 0.22
C PRO A 221 6.48 29.72 0.72
N GLU A 222 5.38 29.82 -0.04
CA GLU A 222 4.11 29.19 0.32
C GLU A 222 4.23 27.66 0.34
N ASN A 223 4.93 27.09 -0.64
CA ASN A 223 5.18 25.66 -0.70
C ASN A 223 6.15 25.21 0.40
N LEU A 224 7.21 25.97 0.70
CA LEU A 224 8.15 25.69 1.77
C LEU A 224 7.49 25.69 3.16
N ILE A 225 6.42 26.48 3.36
CA ILE A 225 5.64 26.44 4.60
C ILE A 225 5.05 25.03 4.83
N LEU A 226 4.55 24.37 3.79
CA LEU A 226 4.02 23.01 3.89
C LEU A 226 5.10 22.01 4.33
N LEU A 227 6.31 22.13 3.77
CA LEU A 227 7.45 21.29 4.17
C LEU A 227 7.83 21.53 5.63
N LEU A 228 7.90 22.80 6.06
CA LEU A 228 8.21 23.17 7.43
C LEU A 228 7.14 22.68 8.42
N LEU A 229 5.86 22.82 8.07
CA LEU A 229 4.75 22.32 8.88
C LEU A 229 4.80 20.78 8.98
N SER A 230 5.08 20.09 7.87
CA SER A 230 5.27 18.63 7.89
C SER A 230 6.38 18.22 8.85
N PHE A 231 7.54 18.85 8.73
CA PHE A 231 8.68 18.56 9.61
C PHE A 231 8.35 18.84 11.07
N MET A 232 7.70 19.99 11.36
CA MET A 232 7.25 20.35 12.70
C MET A 232 6.28 19.29 13.26
N LEU A 233 5.30 18.84 12.48
CA LEU A 233 4.35 17.81 12.90
C LEU A 233 5.03 16.48 13.21
N TYR A 234 6.03 16.07 12.43
CA TYR A 234 6.82 14.86 12.73
C TYR A 234 7.68 15.01 13.99
N VAL A 235 8.27 16.18 14.22
CA VAL A 235 9.01 16.45 15.46
C VAL A 235 8.07 16.41 16.66
N VAL A 236 6.92 17.09 16.58
CA VAL A 236 5.89 17.06 17.64
C VAL A 236 5.39 15.63 17.86
N PHE A 237 5.15 14.85 16.80
CA PHE A 237 4.78 13.45 16.90
C PHE A 237 5.83 12.63 17.70
N ILE A 238 7.12 12.73 17.35
CA ILE A 238 8.18 12.01 18.06
C ILE A 238 8.27 12.42 19.54
N LEU A 239 8.15 13.72 19.83
CA LEU A 239 8.19 14.22 21.20
C LEU A 239 6.96 13.78 22.01
N TYR A 240 5.79 13.75 21.39
CA TYR A 240 4.54 13.28 21.97
C TYR A 240 4.60 11.77 22.27
N GLU A 241 5.00 10.94 21.28
CA GLU A 241 5.14 9.49 21.41
C GLU A 241 6.09 9.07 22.55
N ARG A 242 7.16 9.84 22.78
CA ARG A 242 8.11 9.59 23.88
C ARG A 242 7.50 9.80 25.26
N ARG A 243 6.41 10.57 25.37
CA ARG A 243 5.75 10.90 26.65
C ARG A 243 4.45 10.15 26.85
N THR A 244 3.89 9.57 25.81
CA THR A 244 2.61 8.86 25.84
C THR A 244 2.79 7.47 26.45
N LYS A 245 1.91 7.10 27.39
CA LYS A 245 1.96 5.77 28.05
C LYS A 245 1.69 4.61 27.10
N GLU A 246 0.75 4.79 26.16
CA GLU A 246 0.37 3.82 25.15
C GLU A 246 0.52 4.43 23.76
N PRO A 247 1.78 4.57 23.26
CA PRO A 247 2.07 5.25 22.02
C PRO A 247 1.58 4.43 20.80
N LEU A 248 1.32 5.15 19.69
CA LEU A 248 1.04 4.55 18.40
C LEU A 248 2.28 3.80 17.86
N LEU A 249 3.45 4.45 17.98
CA LEU A 249 4.75 3.89 17.65
C LEU A 249 5.63 3.76 18.90
N ARG A 250 5.87 2.53 19.31
CA ARG A 250 6.82 2.25 20.40
C ARG A 250 8.25 2.47 19.93
N LEU A 251 8.74 3.72 20.14
CA LEU A 251 10.07 4.14 19.66
C LEU A 251 11.21 3.35 20.34
N ASP A 252 11.00 2.84 21.55
CA ASP A 252 11.94 1.96 22.26
C ASP A 252 12.27 0.67 21.49
N LEU A 253 11.31 0.13 20.73
CA LEU A 253 11.51 -1.07 19.93
C LEU A 253 12.50 -0.84 18.75
N PHE A 254 12.67 0.39 18.29
CA PHE A 254 13.66 0.73 17.25
C PHE A 254 15.10 0.57 17.72
N MET A 255 15.37 0.42 19.02
CA MET A 255 16.67 0.03 19.51
C MET A 255 17.03 -1.42 19.14
N ILE A 256 16.04 -2.24 18.80
CA ILE A 256 16.25 -3.61 18.32
C ILE A 256 16.63 -3.56 16.85
N ARG A 257 17.89 -3.88 16.53
CA ARG A 257 18.50 -3.70 15.21
C ARG A 257 17.67 -4.26 14.05
N ASN A 258 17.19 -5.50 14.16
CA ASN A 258 16.41 -6.13 13.09
C ASN A 258 15.01 -5.52 12.96
N PHE A 259 14.42 -5.08 14.06
CA PHE A 259 13.16 -4.37 14.05
C PHE A 259 13.27 -3.01 13.37
N ALA A 260 14.28 -2.21 13.74
CA ALA A 260 14.55 -0.93 13.09
C ALA A 260 14.83 -1.09 11.59
N ALA A 261 15.71 -2.04 11.21
CA ALA A 261 16.00 -2.34 9.82
C ALA A 261 14.73 -2.71 9.03
N ALA A 262 13.89 -3.61 9.57
CA ALA A 262 12.67 -4.04 8.91
C ALA A 262 11.66 -2.90 8.70
N ASN A 263 11.57 -1.98 9.65
CA ASN A 263 10.65 -0.83 9.56
C ASN A 263 11.13 0.25 8.60
N ILE A 264 12.42 0.58 8.62
CA ILE A 264 13.02 1.54 7.69
C ILE A 264 12.95 1.00 6.26
N VAL A 265 13.37 -0.25 6.05
CA VAL A 265 13.27 -0.93 4.75
C VAL A 265 11.81 -1.04 4.30
N GLY A 266 10.88 -1.31 5.22
CA GLY A 266 9.44 -1.35 4.94
C GLY A 266 8.90 -0.02 4.42
N LEU A 267 9.24 1.11 5.08
CA LEU A 267 8.88 2.45 4.64
C LEU A 267 9.39 2.73 3.21
N ILE A 268 10.69 2.50 2.98
CA ILE A 268 11.34 2.81 1.70
C ILE A 268 10.83 1.89 0.57
N SER A 269 10.68 0.60 0.85
CA SER A 269 10.16 -0.36 -0.15
C SER A 269 8.70 -0.10 -0.50
N GLY A 270 7.91 0.44 0.44
CA GLY A 270 6.55 0.90 0.17
C GLY A 270 6.49 1.98 -0.90
N VAL A 271 7.39 2.97 -0.81
CA VAL A 271 7.51 4.02 -1.84
C VAL A 271 7.77 3.40 -3.21
N GLY A 272 8.81 2.57 -3.32
CA GLY A 272 9.19 1.94 -4.59
C GLY A 272 8.08 1.07 -5.18
N MET A 273 7.39 0.28 -4.37
CA MET A 273 6.31 -0.60 -4.84
C MET A 273 5.21 0.16 -5.58
N PHE A 274 4.69 1.25 -5.00
CA PHE A 274 3.60 1.99 -5.63
C PHE A 274 4.07 2.91 -6.76
N THR A 275 5.34 3.31 -6.76
CA THR A 275 5.96 4.04 -7.88
C THR A 275 5.92 3.20 -9.17
N VAL A 276 6.22 1.90 -9.10
CA VAL A 276 6.20 1.03 -10.30
C VAL A 276 4.78 0.83 -10.84
N PHE A 277 3.77 0.73 -9.98
CA PHE A 277 2.38 0.61 -10.44
C PHE A 277 1.94 1.85 -11.23
N ILE A 278 2.23 3.04 -10.74
CA ILE A 278 1.90 4.29 -11.44
C ILE A 278 2.68 4.41 -12.75
N PHE A 279 3.97 4.08 -12.74
CA PHE A 279 4.78 4.04 -13.96
C PHE A 279 4.13 3.15 -15.02
N LEU A 280 3.83 1.91 -14.66
CA LEU A 280 3.35 0.90 -15.61
C LEU A 280 1.99 1.28 -16.21
N VAL A 281 1.04 1.78 -15.40
CA VAL A 281 -0.29 2.11 -15.91
C VAL A 281 -0.27 3.30 -16.85
N TYR A 282 0.41 4.38 -16.47
CA TYR A 282 0.47 5.57 -17.32
C TYR A 282 1.25 5.28 -18.61
N TYR A 283 2.41 4.65 -18.52
CA TYR A 283 3.22 4.31 -19.69
C TYR A 283 2.49 3.36 -20.65
N ALA A 284 1.74 2.39 -20.11
CA ALA A 284 0.96 1.46 -20.90
C ALA A 284 -0.17 2.14 -21.70
N GLN A 285 -0.89 3.09 -21.09
CA GLN A 285 -2.09 3.68 -21.69
C GLN A 285 -1.83 4.96 -22.50
N LEU A 286 -0.72 5.67 -22.25
CA LEU A 286 -0.37 6.85 -23.04
C LEU A 286 -0.27 6.51 -24.52
N PRO A 287 -0.83 7.37 -25.43
CA PRO A 287 -0.77 7.14 -26.86
C PRO A 287 0.67 7.17 -27.38
N GLN A 288 0.93 6.45 -28.46
CA GLN A 288 2.23 6.51 -29.14
C GLN A 288 2.44 7.92 -29.73
N PRO A 289 3.67 8.45 -29.71
CA PRO A 289 4.94 7.82 -29.30
C PRO A 289 5.28 8.01 -27.80
N TYR A 290 4.39 8.53 -26.99
CA TYR A 290 4.63 8.89 -25.58
C TYR A 290 4.58 7.67 -24.64
N GLY A 291 3.83 6.64 -25.01
CA GLY A 291 3.70 5.37 -24.33
C GLY A 291 3.37 4.22 -25.30
N LEU A 292 2.75 3.16 -24.78
CA LEU A 292 2.45 1.96 -25.56
C LEU A 292 1.11 2.02 -26.31
N GLY A 293 0.20 2.94 -25.98
CA GLY A 293 -1.13 3.06 -26.58
C GLY A 293 -2.06 1.88 -26.29
N LEU A 294 -1.87 1.21 -25.16
CA LEU A 294 -2.66 0.04 -24.79
C LEU A 294 -4.01 0.46 -24.20
N SER A 295 -5.03 -0.41 -24.38
CA SER A 295 -6.31 -0.25 -23.70
C SER A 295 -6.19 -0.48 -22.19
N ILE A 296 -7.24 -0.16 -21.44
CA ILE A 296 -7.28 -0.36 -19.98
C ILE A 296 -7.14 -1.84 -19.64
N ILE A 297 -7.84 -2.74 -20.38
CA ILE A 297 -7.72 -4.20 -20.22
C ILE A 297 -6.29 -4.65 -20.50
N GLN A 298 -5.70 -4.20 -21.60
CA GLN A 298 -4.33 -4.58 -21.97
C GLN A 298 -3.32 -4.09 -20.93
N SER A 299 -3.50 -2.88 -20.38
CA SER A 299 -2.65 -2.36 -19.30
C SER A 299 -2.81 -3.17 -18.01
N GLY A 300 -4.02 -3.58 -17.65
CA GLY A 300 -4.29 -4.47 -16.52
C GLY A 300 -3.64 -5.85 -16.67
N LEU A 301 -3.71 -6.43 -17.88
CA LEU A 301 -3.04 -7.68 -18.22
C LEU A 301 -1.51 -7.54 -18.15
N LEU A 302 -0.97 -6.43 -18.63
CA LEU A 302 0.47 -6.12 -18.53
C LEU A 302 0.95 -6.00 -17.10
N MET A 303 0.12 -5.48 -16.19
CA MET A 303 0.42 -5.36 -14.76
C MET A 303 0.16 -6.67 -13.97
N SER A 304 -0.60 -7.61 -14.53
CA SER A 304 -0.98 -8.84 -13.82
C SER A 304 0.20 -9.69 -13.31
N PRO A 305 1.37 -9.78 -13.98
CA PRO A 305 2.52 -10.50 -13.45
C PRO A 305 3.02 -9.94 -12.12
N VAL A 306 2.87 -8.62 -11.88
CA VAL A 306 3.27 -7.99 -10.62
C VAL A 306 2.43 -8.54 -9.46
N ALA A 307 1.13 -8.68 -9.64
CA ALA A 307 0.23 -9.19 -8.62
C ALA A 307 0.29 -10.73 -8.51
N LEU A 308 0.29 -11.45 -9.65
CA LEU A 308 0.41 -12.92 -9.67
C LEU A 308 1.74 -13.41 -9.09
N GLY A 309 2.80 -12.62 -9.24
CA GLY A 309 4.09 -12.93 -8.62
C GLY A 309 4.00 -13.11 -7.11
N MET A 310 3.21 -12.29 -6.41
CA MET A 310 2.98 -12.45 -4.98
C MET A 310 2.34 -13.81 -4.64
N VAL A 311 1.39 -14.24 -5.44
CA VAL A 311 0.68 -15.51 -5.24
C VAL A 311 1.61 -16.71 -5.51
N ILE A 312 2.42 -16.65 -6.56
CA ILE A 312 3.29 -17.75 -7.01
C ILE A 312 4.57 -17.80 -6.16
N PHE A 313 5.28 -16.68 -6.01
CA PHE A 313 6.60 -16.66 -5.37
C PHE A 313 6.54 -16.51 -3.85
N GLY A 314 5.43 -16.01 -3.29
CA GLY A 314 5.24 -15.95 -1.83
C GLY A 314 5.47 -17.29 -1.14
N PRO A 315 4.78 -18.38 -1.53
CA PRO A 315 5.02 -19.72 -0.97
C PRO A 315 6.43 -20.27 -1.20
N ILE A 316 7.05 -19.96 -2.36
CA ILE A 316 8.40 -20.39 -2.71
C ILE A 316 9.41 -19.74 -1.75
N PHE A 317 9.39 -18.43 -1.64
CA PHE A 317 10.28 -17.68 -0.74
C PHE A 317 9.98 -17.98 0.73
N GLY A 318 8.71 -18.21 1.09
CA GLY A 318 8.33 -18.66 2.42
C GLY A 318 8.97 -19.99 2.83
N ARG A 319 9.11 -20.94 1.89
CA ARG A 319 9.81 -22.22 2.12
C ARG A 319 11.34 -22.10 2.12
N MET A 320 11.88 -21.13 1.37
CA MET A 320 13.33 -20.88 1.31
C MET A 320 13.83 -20.13 2.54
N MET A 321 13.04 -19.18 3.06
CA MET A 321 13.45 -18.28 4.13
C MET A 321 13.95 -18.98 5.41
N PRO A 322 13.33 -20.07 5.92
CA PRO A 322 13.86 -20.78 7.08
C PRO A 322 15.28 -21.34 6.86
N LYS A 323 15.63 -21.66 5.62
CA LYS A 323 16.93 -22.27 5.26
C LYS A 323 18.03 -21.23 5.07
N ILE A 324 17.73 -20.13 4.36
CA ILE A 324 18.73 -19.12 3.97
C ILE A 324 18.70 -17.88 4.86
N GLY A 325 17.60 -17.66 5.58
CA GLY A 325 17.36 -16.48 6.39
C GLY A 325 16.75 -15.30 5.60
N PRO A 326 16.32 -14.23 6.29
CA PRO A 326 15.64 -13.09 5.67
C PRO A 326 16.58 -12.20 4.86
N LYS A 327 17.81 -11.99 5.32
CA LYS A 327 18.76 -11.05 4.69
C LYS A 327 19.10 -11.38 3.22
N PRO A 328 19.41 -12.64 2.84
CA PRO A 328 19.66 -12.97 1.44
C PRO A 328 18.46 -12.65 0.53
N LEU A 329 17.23 -12.93 1.00
CA LEU A 329 16.02 -12.60 0.24
C LEU A 329 15.83 -11.09 0.07
N LEU A 330 16.06 -10.29 1.13
CA LEU A 330 16.02 -8.83 1.03
C LEU A 330 17.03 -8.30 0.01
N VAL A 331 18.27 -8.79 0.05
CA VAL A 331 19.34 -8.38 -0.86
C VAL A 331 19.01 -8.77 -2.30
N THR A 332 18.65 -10.02 -2.55
CA THR A 332 18.30 -10.48 -3.91
C THR A 332 17.05 -9.79 -4.44
N GLY A 333 16.04 -9.59 -3.58
CA GLY A 333 14.82 -8.86 -3.95
C GLY A 333 15.10 -7.41 -4.35
N SER A 334 15.90 -6.71 -3.55
CA SER A 334 16.30 -5.33 -3.87
C SER A 334 17.08 -5.25 -5.19
N LEU A 335 18.04 -6.16 -5.43
CA LEU A 335 18.79 -6.23 -6.67
C LEU A 335 17.91 -6.51 -7.88
N LEU A 336 16.99 -7.48 -7.79
CA LEU A 336 16.06 -7.80 -8.87
C LEU A 336 15.18 -6.60 -9.24
N THR A 337 14.64 -5.89 -8.22
CA THR A 337 13.82 -4.70 -8.47
C THR A 337 14.66 -3.54 -9.02
N MET A 338 15.91 -3.38 -8.59
CA MET A 338 16.83 -2.40 -9.19
C MET A 338 17.09 -2.70 -10.67
N ILE A 339 17.31 -3.97 -11.03
CA ILE A 339 17.49 -4.39 -12.43
C ILE A 339 16.21 -4.06 -13.24
N ALA A 340 15.03 -4.36 -12.69
CA ALA A 340 13.76 -4.02 -13.35
C ALA A 340 13.64 -2.50 -13.61
N TYR A 341 14.01 -1.66 -12.66
CA TYR A 341 14.00 -0.21 -12.88
C TYR A 341 15.03 0.26 -13.92
N ILE A 342 16.21 -0.38 -14.00
CA ILE A 342 17.18 -0.11 -15.07
C ILE A 342 16.61 -0.48 -16.44
N LEU A 343 15.95 -1.64 -16.53
CA LEU A 343 15.30 -2.08 -17.77
C LEU A 343 14.17 -1.12 -18.15
N LEU A 344 13.34 -0.68 -17.22
CA LEU A 344 12.32 0.35 -17.45
C LEU A 344 12.89 1.70 -17.95
N MET A 345 14.14 2.02 -17.65
CA MET A 345 14.82 3.20 -18.23
C MET A 345 15.32 2.97 -19.66
N THR A 346 15.71 1.74 -20.01
CA THR A 346 16.47 1.43 -21.22
C THR A 346 15.68 0.60 -22.26
N TYR A 347 14.85 -0.33 -21.80
CA TYR A 347 14.12 -1.29 -22.63
C TYR A 347 12.63 -1.26 -22.26
N ARG A 348 11.84 -0.44 -22.96
CA ARG A 348 10.38 -0.33 -22.75
C ARG A 348 9.60 -0.01 -24.03
N ALA A 349 10.20 -0.26 -25.19
CA ALA A 349 9.60 0.08 -26.48
C ALA A 349 8.39 -0.81 -26.82
N THR A 350 8.33 -2.02 -26.28
CA THR A 350 7.29 -3.00 -26.57
C THR A 350 6.57 -3.47 -25.31
N PRO A 351 5.29 -3.91 -25.42
CA PRO A 351 4.56 -4.49 -24.30
C PRO A 351 5.26 -5.69 -23.67
N GLN A 352 5.99 -6.50 -24.44
CA GLN A 352 6.73 -7.67 -23.98
C GLN A 352 7.90 -7.28 -23.07
N GLU A 353 8.63 -6.22 -23.41
CA GLU A 353 9.72 -5.68 -22.58
C GLU A 353 9.16 -5.19 -21.24
N VAL A 354 8.10 -4.38 -21.28
CA VAL A 354 7.47 -3.85 -20.05
C VAL A 354 6.85 -4.96 -19.19
N LEU A 355 6.31 -6.04 -19.82
CA LEU A 355 5.82 -7.21 -19.10
C LEU A 355 6.95 -7.95 -18.37
N LEU A 356 8.12 -8.09 -19.00
CA LEU A 356 9.31 -8.67 -18.36
C LEU A 356 9.76 -7.85 -17.16
N ASP A 357 9.76 -6.53 -17.30
CA ASP A 357 10.13 -5.60 -16.21
C ASP A 357 9.14 -5.68 -15.04
N GLY A 358 7.85 -5.75 -15.34
CA GLY A 358 6.80 -6.00 -14.34
C GLY A 358 6.98 -7.33 -13.61
N PHE A 359 7.32 -8.39 -14.34
CA PHE A 359 7.60 -9.70 -13.76
C PHE A 359 8.83 -9.69 -12.84
N LEU A 360 9.93 -9.09 -13.28
CA LEU A 360 11.15 -8.95 -12.45
C LEU A 360 10.90 -8.09 -11.21
N SER A 361 10.15 -6.98 -11.36
CA SER A 361 9.71 -6.15 -10.24
C SER A 361 8.92 -6.97 -9.21
N SER A 362 8.00 -7.82 -9.69
CA SER A 362 7.19 -8.69 -8.84
C SER A 362 8.05 -9.64 -8.00
N LEU A 363 8.96 -10.37 -8.66
CA LEU A 363 9.91 -11.25 -7.98
C LEU A 363 10.68 -10.51 -6.87
N GLY A 364 11.22 -9.34 -7.22
CA GLY A 364 11.99 -8.52 -6.31
C GLY A 364 11.15 -8.02 -5.13
N LEU A 365 9.96 -7.48 -5.38
CA LEU A 365 9.08 -6.94 -4.33
C LEU A 365 8.62 -8.02 -3.35
N VAL A 366 8.26 -9.20 -3.82
CA VAL A 366 7.87 -10.33 -2.94
C VAL A 366 9.04 -10.76 -2.07
N ALA A 367 10.25 -10.84 -2.66
CA ALA A 367 11.47 -11.19 -1.94
C ALA A 367 11.89 -10.13 -0.91
N VAL A 368 11.40 -8.87 -1.03
CA VAL A 368 11.59 -7.81 -0.03
C VAL A 368 10.49 -7.87 1.05
N ILE A 369 9.22 -7.88 0.68
CA ILE A 369 8.10 -7.74 1.62
C ILE A 369 7.99 -8.92 2.58
N LEU A 370 8.11 -10.14 2.07
CA LEU A 370 7.91 -11.35 2.88
C LEU A 370 8.91 -11.46 4.05
N PRO A 371 10.23 -11.24 3.86
CA PRO A 371 11.18 -11.26 4.96
C PRO A 371 10.97 -10.15 5.98
N LEU A 372 10.48 -8.96 5.59
CA LEU A 372 10.26 -7.84 6.50
C LEU A 372 9.25 -8.21 7.60
N VAL A 373 8.10 -8.77 7.21
CA VAL A 373 7.07 -9.20 8.17
C VAL A 373 7.62 -10.23 9.14
N ASN A 374 8.39 -11.19 8.64
CA ASN A 374 9.01 -12.23 9.48
C ASN A 374 10.12 -11.67 10.39
N MET A 375 10.92 -10.73 9.89
CA MET A 375 11.94 -10.06 10.70
C MET A 375 11.33 -9.33 11.89
N VAL A 376 10.24 -8.59 11.67
CA VAL A 376 9.49 -7.94 12.74
C VAL A 376 8.99 -8.96 13.75
N ALA A 377 8.29 -10.00 13.30
CA ALA A 377 7.69 -11.00 14.17
C ALA A 377 8.72 -11.76 15.03
N LEU A 378 9.92 -12.02 14.49
CA LEU A 378 10.96 -12.81 15.17
C LEU A 378 11.97 -11.97 15.95
N SER A 379 12.09 -10.67 15.67
CA SER A 379 12.96 -9.78 16.43
C SER A 379 12.38 -9.34 17.76
N LEU A 380 11.06 -9.50 17.95
CA LEU A 380 10.35 -8.99 19.11
C LEU A 380 9.95 -10.11 20.09
N PRO A 381 9.95 -9.81 21.42
CA PRO A 381 9.27 -10.64 22.40
C PRO A 381 7.81 -10.88 22.04
N TYR A 382 7.27 -12.03 22.42
CA TYR A 382 5.91 -12.45 22.03
C TYR A 382 4.85 -11.39 22.28
N GLN A 383 4.90 -10.71 23.42
CA GLN A 383 3.95 -9.67 23.84
C GLN A 383 3.94 -8.41 22.94
N TYR A 384 5.03 -8.14 22.20
CA TYR A 384 5.15 -6.95 21.32
C TYR A 384 5.03 -7.29 19.82
N ARG A 385 4.83 -8.56 19.45
CA ARG A 385 4.80 -8.97 18.04
C ARG A 385 3.68 -8.31 17.26
N THR A 386 2.47 -8.30 17.82
CA THR A 386 1.29 -7.69 17.17
C THR A 386 1.49 -6.19 16.97
N THR A 387 1.93 -5.49 18.02
CA THR A 387 2.25 -4.06 17.96
C THR A 387 3.32 -3.77 16.92
N GLY A 388 4.41 -4.54 16.92
CA GLY A 388 5.50 -4.36 15.96
C GLY A 388 5.08 -4.61 14.51
N MET A 389 4.23 -5.61 14.26
CA MET A 389 3.67 -5.86 12.92
C MET A 389 2.75 -4.72 12.48
N GLY A 390 1.95 -4.17 13.39
CA GLY A 390 1.15 -2.96 13.13
C GLY A 390 2.02 -1.77 12.76
N MET A 391 3.10 -1.52 13.51
CA MET A 391 4.07 -0.46 13.21
C MET A 391 4.72 -0.64 11.83
N ASN A 392 5.11 -1.86 11.46
CA ASN A 392 5.68 -2.14 10.15
C ASN A 392 4.66 -1.89 9.03
N THR A 393 3.42 -2.31 9.22
CA THR A 393 2.35 -2.04 8.26
C THR A 393 2.09 -0.55 8.10
N LEU A 394 2.00 0.20 9.23
CA LEU A 394 1.83 1.65 9.22
C LEU A 394 2.94 2.35 8.42
N LEU A 395 4.20 2.08 8.75
CA LEU A 395 5.34 2.73 8.08
C LEU A 395 5.41 2.36 6.59
N ARG A 396 5.19 1.09 6.24
CA ARG A 396 5.16 0.64 4.85
C ARG A 396 4.01 1.29 4.06
N THR A 397 2.85 1.48 4.69
CA THR A 397 1.69 2.11 4.04
C THR A 397 1.89 3.63 3.88
N ILE A 398 2.54 4.31 4.85
CA ILE A 398 2.97 5.71 4.70
C ILE A 398 3.93 5.84 3.51
N GLY A 399 4.93 4.94 3.41
CA GLY A 399 5.81 4.89 2.26
C GLY A 399 5.04 4.70 0.96
N GLY A 400 4.09 3.75 0.95
CA GLY A 400 3.22 3.48 -0.19
C GLY A 400 2.42 4.70 -0.66
N ALA A 401 1.98 5.56 0.26
CA ALA A 401 1.28 6.79 -0.06
C ALA A 401 2.16 7.81 -0.82
N ALA A 402 3.46 7.82 -0.57
CA ALA A 402 4.39 8.74 -1.23
C ALA A 402 4.67 8.34 -2.69
N GLY A 403 4.67 7.05 -3.01
CA GLY A 403 4.99 6.55 -4.35
C GLY A 403 4.17 7.18 -5.48
N PRO A 404 2.84 7.10 -5.44
CA PRO A 404 1.96 7.70 -6.45
C PRO A 404 2.16 9.20 -6.60
N VAL A 405 2.23 9.95 -5.48
CA VAL A 405 2.38 11.42 -5.52
C VAL A 405 3.72 11.81 -6.15
N VAL A 406 4.83 11.16 -5.78
CA VAL A 406 6.15 11.46 -6.37
C VAL A 406 6.16 11.11 -7.86
N ALA A 407 5.62 9.95 -8.26
CA ALA A 407 5.57 9.55 -9.65
C ALA A 407 4.76 10.54 -10.50
N THR A 408 3.57 10.92 -10.02
CA THR A 408 2.70 11.87 -10.76
C THR A 408 3.25 13.30 -10.74
N ALA A 409 3.93 13.73 -9.68
CA ALA A 409 4.62 15.01 -9.65
C ALA A 409 5.76 15.08 -10.68
N LEU A 410 6.52 14.00 -10.85
CA LEU A 410 7.55 13.90 -11.90
C LEU A 410 6.92 13.90 -13.31
N MET A 411 5.77 13.24 -13.49
CA MET A 411 5.02 13.30 -14.76
C MET A 411 4.58 14.72 -15.08
N GLN A 412 4.09 15.46 -14.09
CA GLN A 412 3.65 16.84 -14.25
C GLN A 412 4.82 17.81 -14.50
N ALA A 413 5.96 17.59 -13.84
CA ALA A 413 7.14 18.44 -13.97
C ALA A 413 7.82 18.35 -15.35
N TYR A 414 7.72 17.19 -16.02
CA TYR A 414 8.40 16.92 -17.29
C TYR A 414 7.42 16.51 -18.38
N GLN A 415 6.60 17.47 -18.80
CA GLN A 415 5.60 17.28 -19.87
C GLN A 415 6.13 17.69 -21.24
N VAL A 416 5.53 17.11 -22.28
CA VAL A 416 5.72 17.50 -23.68
C VAL A 416 4.36 17.71 -24.34
N PRO A 417 4.24 18.65 -25.28
CA PRO A 417 2.98 18.89 -25.99
C PRO A 417 2.62 17.68 -26.89
N ILE A 418 1.37 17.30 -26.86
CA ILE A 418 0.77 16.37 -27.84
C ILE A 418 0.43 17.16 -29.09
N ILE A 419 1.20 16.94 -30.14
CA ILE A 419 1.09 17.66 -31.41
C ILE A 419 0.31 16.82 -32.40
N VAL A 420 -0.75 17.40 -32.98
CA VAL A 420 -1.51 16.81 -34.09
C VAL A 420 -1.47 17.76 -35.27
N MET A 421 -1.17 17.22 -36.47
CA MET A 421 -1.23 17.99 -37.72
C MET A 421 -2.63 17.86 -38.30
N VAL A 422 -3.37 18.97 -38.35
CA VAL A 422 -4.67 19.07 -39.01
C VAL A 422 -4.59 20.14 -40.08
N ASN A 423 -4.88 19.81 -41.33
CA ASN A 423 -4.83 20.72 -42.47
C ASN A 423 -3.50 21.49 -42.60
N ASN A 424 -2.38 20.86 -42.43
CA ASN A 424 -1.02 21.45 -42.41
C ASN A 424 -0.78 22.47 -41.29
N GLN A 425 -1.65 22.56 -40.27
CA GLN A 425 -1.46 23.35 -39.07
C GLN A 425 -1.11 22.46 -37.89
N ILE A 426 -0.13 22.92 -37.09
CA ILE A 426 0.25 22.26 -35.86
C ILE A 426 -0.74 22.69 -34.75
N LEU A 427 -1.50 21.75 -34.24
CA LEU A 427 -2.39 21.94 -33.09
C LEU A 427 -1.85 21.19 -31.86
N VAL A 428 -1.77 21.90 -30.73
CA VAL A 428 -1.46 21.29 -29.44
C VAL A 428 -2.77 20.82 -28.83
N MET A 429 -2.96 19.51 -28.72
CA MET A 429 -4.17 18.88 -28.18
C MET A 429 -4.12 18.70 -26.66
N GLY A 430 -2.96 18.91 -26.04
CA GLY A 430 -2.73 18.72 -24.61
C GLY A 430 -1.26 18.47 -24.31
N TYR A 431 -0.99 17.98 -23.10
CA TYR A 431 0.36 17.64 -22.66
C TYR A 431 0.39 16.20 -22.17
N ALA A 432 1.51 15.51 -22.41
CA ALA A 432 1.78 14.16 -21.92
C ALA A 432 3.09 14.11 -21.14
N PRO A 433 3.23 13.21 -20.17
CA PRO A 433 4.52 12.94 -19.56
C PRO A 433 5.55 12.55 -20.61
N SER A 434 6.72 13.17 -20.56
CA SER A 434 7.81 12.88 -21.49
C SER A 434 8.53 11.56 -21.16
N SER A 435 9.32 11.05 -22.10
CA SER A 435 10.23 9.94 -21.84
C SER A 435 11.20 10.25 -20.67
N THR A 436 11.57 11.53 -20.50
CA THR A 436 12.40 12.01 -19.39
C THR A 436 11.68 11.87 -18.05
N ALA A 437 10.37 12.17 -18.00
CA ALA A 437 9.56 11.97 -16.79
C ALA A 437 9.61 10.51 -16.33
N PHE A 438 9.38 9.55 -17.25
CA PHE A 438 9.45 8.13 -16.96
C PHE A 438 10.84 7.66 -16.54
N ASN A 439 11.91 8.23 -17.13
CA ASN A 439 13.28 7.94 -16.71
C ASN A 439 13.54 8.42 -15.27
N TYR A 440 13.06 9.60 -14.89
CA TYR A 440 13.20 10.08 -13.51
C TYR A 440 12.35 9.28 -12.51
N ILE A 441 11.16 8.82 -12.89
CA ILE A 441 10.36 7.94 -12.04
C ILE A 441 11.08 6.60 -11.83
N ALA A 442 11.64 6.02 -12.89
CA ALA A 442 12.39 4.78 -12.78
C ALA A 442 13.70 4.97 -11.98
N LEU A 443 14.41 6.09 -12.17
CA LEU A 443 15.58 6.44 -11.36
C LEU A 443 15.22 6.62 -9.89
N PHE A 444 14.10 7.29 -9.59
CA PHE A 444 13.61 7.43 -8.22
C PHE A 444 13.30 6.06 -7.59
N GLY A 445 12.58 5.20 -8.31
CA GLY A 445 12.31 3.83 -7.86
C GLY A 445 13.60 3.02 -7.63
N PHE A 446 14.58 3.13 -8.54
CA PHE A 446 15.91 2.54 -8.40
C PHE A 446 16.61 3.03 -7.12
N MET A 447 16.60 4.34 -6.86
CA MET A 447 17.19 4.92 -5.65
C MET A 447 16.50 4.41 -4.38
N MET A 448 15.19 4.26 -4.38
CA MET A 448 14.44 3.65 -3.26
C MET A 448 14.87 2.19 -3.04
N MET A 449 15.07 1.43 -4.09
CA MET A 449 15.55 0.05 -3.98
C MET A 449 17.03 -0.04 -3.58
N LEU A 450 17.86 0.91 -3.98
CA LEU A 450 19.24 1.03 -3.50
C LEU A 450 19.28 1.32 -1.99
N LEU A 451 18.43 2.23 -1.51
CA LEU A 451 18.29 2.51 -0.08
C LEU A 451 17.73 1.29 0.68
N THR A 452 16.81 0.54 0.07
CA THR A 452 16.30 -0.75 0.58
C THR A 452 17.44 -1.77 0.70
N LEU A 453 18.29 -1.88 -0.31
CA LEU A 453 19.49 -2.74 -0.30
C LEU A 453 20.46 -2.35 0.81
N LEU A 454 20.79 -1.07 0.92
CA LEU A 454 21.68 -0.55 1.97
C LEU A 454 21.07 -0.79 3.36
N GLY A 455 19.79 -0.51 3.56
CA GLY A 455 19.07 -0.81 4.80
C GLY A 455 19.06 -2.30 5.15
N SER A 456 18.94 -3.17 4.15
CA SER A 456 19.01 -4.62 4.33
C SER A 456 20.38 -5.12 4.82
N MET A 457 21.44 -4.41 4.48
CA MET A 457 22.80 -4.75 4.95
C MET A 457 22.96 -4.58 6.47
N PHE A 458 22.21 -3.65 7.07
CA PHE A 458 22.18 -3.48 8.53
C PHE A 458 21.45 -4.62 9.23
N ALA A 459 20.57 -5.38 8.56
CA ALA A 459 19.89 -6.52 9.14
C ALA A 459 20.89 -7.64 9.47
N LYS A 460 20.73 -8.24 10.65
CA LYS A 460 21.43 -9.48 11.00
C LYS A 460 20.67 -10.66 10.42
N ASN A 461 21.37 -11.54 9.72
CA ASN A 461 20.79 -12.77 9.23
C ASN A 461 20.58 -13.77 10.37
N TYR A 462 19.51 -14.55 10.31
CA TYR A 462 19.26 -15.65 11.22
C TYR A 462 18.59 -16.81 10.46
N LYS A 463 18.89 -18.03 10.88
CA LYS A 463 18.26 -19.26 10.37
C LYS A 463 17.26 -19.75 11.41
N PHE A 464 16.11 -20.22 10.96
CA PHE A 464 15.10 -20.79 11.83
C PHE A 464 15.63 -22.12 12.40
N GLY A 465 15.45 -22.36 13.72
CA GLY A 465 15.88 -23.57 14.40
C GLY A 465 17.17 -23.44 15.23
N VAL A 466 17.88 -22.31 15.15
CA VAL A 466 18.96 -21.99 16.08
C VAL A 466 18.40 -20.99 17.10
N GLU A 467 17.98 -21.46 18.27
CA GLU A 467 17.59 -20.61 19.39
C GLU A 467 18.78 -19.73 19.82
N ARG A 468 18.87 -18.53 19.28
CA ARG A 468 19.54 -17.43 19.96
C ARG A 468 18.50 -16.65 20.74
N ARG A 469 18.27 -17.03 21.98
CA ARG A 469 17.76 -16.11 22.99
C ARG A 469 18.80 -15.02 23.16
N GLU A 470 18.71 -13.94 22.37
CA GLU A 470 19.35 -12.69 22.76
C GLU A 470 18.69 -12.32 24.10
N LYS A 471 19.46 -12.38 25.18
CA LYS A 471 19.06 -11.88 26.48
C LYS A 471 18.70 -10.41 26.30
N VAL A 472 17.42 -10.14 26.15
CA VAL A 472 16.89 -8.77 26.26
C VAL A 472 17.17 -8.37 27.69
N LYS A 473 18.11 -7.46 27.92
CA LYS A 473 18.24 -6.77 29.21
C LYS A 473 16.87 -6.19 29.51
N PRO A 474 16.32 -6.36 30.72
CA PRO A 474 15.07 -5.73 31.07
C PRO A 474 15.24 -4.24 30.81
N LEU A 475 14.40 -3.70 29.92
CA LEU A 475 14.26 -2.27 29.72
C LEU A 475 13.78 -1.72 31.07
N VAL A 476 14.59 -0.87 31.63
CA VAL A 476 14.47 -0.23 32.94
C VAL A 476 13.02 0.16 33.22
N THR A 477 12.56 -0.25 34.39
CA THR A 477 11.29 0.14 35.04
C THR A 477 11.13 1.66 35.14
#